data_610b62eb0fd8377cb9e0c858dfaa05b7
#
_entry.id   610b62eb0fd8377cb9e0c858dfaa05b7
#
_cell.length_a   1.000
_cell.length_b   1.000
_cell.length_c   1.000
_cell.angle_alpha   90.00
_cell.angle_beta   90.00
_cell.angle_gamma   90.00
#
_symmetry.space_group_name_H-M   'P 1'
#
loop_
_entity.id
_entity.type
_entity.pdbx_description
1 polymer ?
#
loop_
_entity_poly.entity_id
_entity_poly.type
_entity_poly.pdbx_seq_one_letter_code
_entity_poly.pdbx_strand_id
1 'polypeptide(L)'
;MRLWKVILLVNLALALGVGLGFLRWAREVRDLRQELAKAREAASPRQVGPRSWTVNGIVRLVLPQAGAVFITHEAIPGLMQAMTMGFEAEDPKILDGLTPGDPVRFTVREKGERIFLVAIEKAQQP
;
A
#
# COMPACT_ATOMS: atom_id res chain seq x y z
N MET A 1 34.41 -8.16 -59.95
CA MET A 1 33.38 -7.84 -58.98
C MET A 1 33.98 -6.98 -57.89
N ARG A 2 33.37 -5.89 -57.64
CA ARG A 2 33.93 -4.91 -56.71
C ARG A 2 33.53 -5.35 -55.29
N LEU A 3 34.48 -5.83 -54.54
CA LEU A 3 34.34 -6.27 -53.15
C LEU A 3 33.54 -5.27 -52.27
N TRP A 4 33.64 -4.00 -52.59
CA TRP A 4 32.90 -2.95 -51.89
C TRP A 4 31.38 -3.11 -52.00
N LYS A 5 30.86 -3.51 -53.18
CA LYS A 5 29.41 -3.73 -53.35
C LYS A 5 28.90 -4.88 -52.47
N VAL A 6 29.72 -5.92 -52.32
CA VAL A 6 29.40 -7.06 -51.47
C VAL A 6 29.39 -6.66 -49.99
N ILE A 7 30.39 -5.88 -49.57
CA ILE A 7 30.47 -5.36 -48.20
C ILE A 7 29.28 -4.46 -47.91
N LEU A 8 28.88 -3.60 -48.85
CA LEU A 8 27.74 -2.72 -48.68
C LEU A 8 26.42 -3.48 -48.58
N LEU A 9 26.23 -4.52 -49.37
CA LEU A 9 25.05 -5.39 -49.32
C LEU A 9 24.98 -6.18 -48.01
N VAL A 10 26.10 -6.70 -47.53
CA VAL A 10 26.14 -7.43 -46.24
C VAL A 10 25.81 -6.49 -45.07
N ASN A 11 26.39 -5.30 -45.05
CA ASN A 11 26.08 -4.30 -44.04
C ASN A 11 24.62 -3.86 -44.07
N LEU A 12 24.04 -3.69 -45.24
CA LEU A 12 22.63 -3.35 -45.41
C LEU A 12 21.72 -4.47 -44.90
N ALA A 13 22.03 -5.72 -45.21
CA ALA A 13 21.29 -6.86 -44.76
C ALA A 13 21.36 -7.02 -43.22
N LEU A 14 22.53 -6.77 -42.65
CA LEU A 14 22.76 -6.82 -41.20
C LEU A 14 21.98 -5.72 -40.48
N ALA A 15 22.00 -4.49 -41.01
CA ALA A 15 21.26 -3.37 -40.47
C ALA A 15 19.73 -3.61 -40.50
N LEU A 16 19.22 -4.17 -41.60
CA LEU A 16 17.80 -4.55 -41.71
C LEU A 16 17.43 -5.66 -40.74
N GLY A 17 18.28 -6.68 -40.60
CA GLY A 17 18.06 -7.77 -39.66
C GLY A 17 17.99 -7.32 -38.20
N VAL A 18 18.93 -6.48 -37.79
CA VAL A 18 18.97 -5.90 -36.43
C VAL A 18 17.76 -4.97 -36.21
N GLY A 19 17.41 -4.15 -37.17
CA GLY A 19 16.26 -3.23 -37.08
C GLY A 19 14.94 -3.96 -36.93
N LEU A 20 14.71 -5.00 -37.73
CA LEU A 20 13.49 -5.82 -37.64
C LEU A 20 13.43 -6.64 -36.35
N GLY A 21 14.55 -7.18 -35.91
CA GLY A 21 14.65 -7.89 -34.64
C GLY A 21 14.36 -6.99 -33.45
N PHE A 22 14.89 -5.78 -33.47
CA PHE A 22 14.64 -4.79 -32.41
C PHE A 22 13.17 -4.35 -32.34
N LEU A 23 12.53 -4.15 -33.50
CA LEU A 23 11.11 -3.79 -33.57
C LEU A 23 10.21 -4.90 -33.04
N ARG A 24 10.52 -6.15 -33.33
CA ARG A 24 9.78 -7.30 -32.80
C ARG A 24 9.94 -7.42 -31.29
N TRP A 25 11.16 -7.34 -30.82
CA TRP A 25 11.45 -7.40 -29.39
C TRP A 25 10.80 -6.24 -28.61
N ALA A 26 10.82 -5.03 -29.16
CA ALA A 26 10.19 -3.87 -28.54
C ALA A 26 8.66 -4.01 -28.43
N ARG A 27 8.01 -4.68 -29.37
CA ARG A 27 6.57 -4.98 -29.31
C ARG A 27 6.28 -5.99 -28.19
N GLU A 28 7.01 -7.08 -28.16
CA GLU A 28 6.84 -8.14 -27.15
C GLU A 28 7.06 -7.61 -25.73
N VAL A 29 8.04 -6.75 -25.51
CA VAL A 29 8.27 -6.10 -24.21
C VAL A 29 7.13 -5.16 -23.83
N ARG A 30 6.52 -4.47 -24.80
CA ARG A 30 5.36 -3.62 -24.53
C ARG A 30 4.14 -4.42 -24.15
N ASP A 31 3.89 -5.52 -24.84
CA ASP A 31 2.73 -6.39 -24.56
C ASP A 31 2.85 -7.02 -23.18
N LEU A 32 4.03 -7.54 -22.84
CA LEU A 32 4.30 -8.06 -21.49
C LEU A 32 4.16 -7.01 -20.39
N ARG A 33 4.59 -5.77 -20.65
CA ARG A 33 4.41 -4.67 -19.69
C ARG A 33 2.94 -4.29 -19.52
N GLN A 34 2.16 -4.34 -20.58
CA GLN A 34 0.72 -4.09 -20.50
C GLN A 34 -0.01 -5.21 -19.75
N GLU A 35 0.37 -6.46 -19.99
CA GLU A 35 -0.17 -7.58 -19.21
C GLU A 35 0.19 -7.48 -17.73
N LEU A 36 1.44 -7.12 -17.41
CA LEU A 36 1.86 -6.87 -16.04
C LEU A 36 1.10 -5.68 -15.40
N ALA A 37 0.86 -4.62 -16.14
CA ALA A 37 0.08 -3.49 -15.67
C ALA A 37 -1.37 -3.90 -15.40
N LYS A 38 -2.00 -4.63 -16.32
CA LYS A 38 -3.37 -5.16 -16.15
C LYS A 38 -3.46 -6.15 -14.98
N ALA A 39 -2.47 -7.03 -14.85
CA ALA A 39 -2.41 -7.98 -13.73
C ALA A 39 -2.22 -7.25 -12.39
N ARG A 40 -1.42 -6.19 -12.36
CA ARG A 40 -1.27 -5.33 -11.18
C ARG A 40 -2.54 -4.56 -10.85
N GLU A 41 -3.25 -4.03 -11.85
CA GLU A 41 -4.54 -3.39 -11.65
C GLU A 41 -5.62 -4.37 -11.17
N ALA A 42 -5.60 -5.60 -11.67
CA ALA A 42 -6.51 -6.66 -11.23
C ALA A 42 -6.14 -7.22 -9.86
N ALA A 43 -4.85 -7.28 -9.53
CA ALA A 43 -4.32 -7.73 -8.25
C ALA A 43 -4.22 -6.60 -7.22
N SER A 44 -4.22 -5.34 -7.66
CA SER A 44 -4.43 -4.22 -6.74
C SER A 44 -5.80 -4.42 -6.12
N PRO A 45 -5.88 -4.63 -4.80
CA PRO A 45 -7.16 -4.50 -4.15
C PRO A 45 -7.68 -3.13 -4.61
N ARG A 46 -8.89 -3.12 -5.15
CA ARG A 46 -9.57 -1.86 -5.47
C ARG A 46 -9.21 -0.90 -4.37
N GLN A 47 -8.53 0.17 -4.70
CA GLN A 47 -8.37 1.27 -3.78
C GLN A 47 -9.78 1.85 -3.57
N VAL A 48 -10.57 1.09 -2.89
CA VAL A 48 -11.62 1.65 -2.06
C VAL A 48 -10.84 2.58 -1.17
N GLY A 49 -11.11 3.85 -1.20
CA GLY A 49 -10.39 4.89 -0.52
C GLY A 49 -9.74 4.49 0.82
N PRO A 50 -9.11 5.33 1.55
CA PRO A 50 -8.33 4.91 2.72
C PRO A 50 -9.18 3.98 3.59
N ARG A 51 -8.76 2.71 3.69
CA ARG A 51 -9.50 1.73 4.47
C ARG A 51 -9.52 2.18 5.91
N SER A 52 -10.70 2.28 6.46
CA SER A 52 -10.90 2.63 7.85
C SER A 52 -11.74 1.57 8.54
N TRP A 53 -11.41 1.30 9.79
CA TRP A 53 -12.14 0.37 10.63
C TRP A 53 -12.48 1.03 11.96
N THR A 54 -13.68 0.80 12.43
CA THR A 54 -14.11 1.22 13.75
C THR A 54 -14.18 0.00 14.65
N VAL A 55 -13.47 0.03 15.76
CA VAL A 55 -13.27 -1.11 16.65
C VAL A 55 -13.43 -0.68 18.10
N ASN A 56 -13.87 -1.61 18.94
CA ASN A 56 -13.90 -1.42 20.38
C ASN A 56 -12.60 -1.91 21.01
N GLY A 57 -12.19 -1.27 22.09
CA GLY A 57 -11.01 -1.67 22.82
C GLY A 57 -10.95 -1.05 24.21
N ILE A 58 -9.89 -1.36 24.91
CA ILE A 58 -9.59 -0.81 26.24
C ILE A 58 -8.22 -0.17 26.21
N VAL A 59 -8.14 1.07 26.63
CA VAL A 59 -6.87 1.80 26.73
C VAL A 59 -5.99 1.17 27.79
N ARG A 60 -4.75 0.89 27.44
CA ARG A 60 -3.74 0.35 28.37
C ARG A 60 -2.71 1.39 28.77
N LEU A 61 -2.30 2.23 27.83
CA LEU A 61 -1.32 3.26 28.06
C LEU A 61 -1.54 4.40 27.09
N VAL A 62 -1.40 5.62 27.54
CA VAL A 62 -1.48 6.81 26.70
C VAL A 62 -0.15 7.56 26.80
N LEU A 63 0.43 7.89 25.65
CA LEU A 63 1.66 8.66 25.52
C LEU A 63 1.37 9.93 24.71
N PRO A 64 0.76 10.96 25.31
CA PRO A 64 0.35 12.16 24.57
C PRO A 64 1.54 12.91 23.95
N GLN A 65 2.70 12.86 24.60
CA GLN A 65 3.95 13.48 24.11
C GLN A 65 4.48 12.82 22.84
N ALA A 66 4.26 11.51 22.70
CA ALA A 66 4.63 10.76 21.51
C ALA A 66 3.48 10.67 20.48
N GLY A 67 2.28 11.16 20.82
CA GLY A 67 1.11 11.02 19.98
C GLY A 67 0.67 9.56 19.79
N ALA A 68 0.95 8.70 20.78
CA ALA A 68 0.68 7.27 20.69
C ALA A 68 -0.19 6.79 21.85
N VAL A 69 -0.97 5.75 21.58
CA VAL A 69 -1.81 5.09 22.57
C VAL A 69 -1.74 3.58 22.36
N PHE A 70 -1.62 2.84 23.47
CA PHE A 70 -1.69 1.38 23.46
C PHE A 70 -3.09 0.94 23.84
N ILE A 71 -3.70 0.16 22.98
CA ILE A 71 -5.09 -0.30 23.12
C ILE A 71 -5.13 -1.81 22.95
N THR A 72 -5.84 -2.49 23.87
CA THR A 72 -6.25 -3.87 23.68
C THR A 72 -7.55 -3.83 22.89
N HIS A 73 -7.51 -4.24 21.64
CA HIS A 73 -8.65 -4.19 20.74
C HIS A 73 -9.20 -5.58 20.42
N GLU A 74 -10.45 -5.59 20.00
CA GLU A 74 -11.08 -6.78 19.44
C GLU A 74 -10.50 -7.10 18.05
N ALA A 75 -10.83 -8.29 17.55
CA ALA A 75 -10.45 -8.68 16.20
C ALA A 75 -10.97 -7.69 15.16
N ILE A 76 -10.09 -7.24 14.27
CA ILE A 76 -10.44 -6.38 13.14
C ILE A 76 -10.57 -7.29 11.92
N PRO A 77 -11.79 -7.53 11.40
CA PRO A 77 -12.00 -8.44 10.29
C PRO A 77 -11.19 -8.02 9.04
N GLY A 78 -10.42 -8.96 8.49
CA GLY A 78 -9.60 -8.72 7.30
C GLY A 78 -8.30 -7.95 7.55
N LEU A 79 -7.99 -7.56 8.79
CA LEU A 79 -6.78 -6.82 9.12
C LEU A 79 -5.92 -7.55 10.15
N MET A 80 -6.43 -7.78 11.36
CA MET A 80 -5.68 -8.43 12.44
C MET A 80 -6.59 -9.07 13.49
N GLN A 81 -6.00 -9.93 14.29
CA GLN A 81 -6.67 -10.58 15.41
C GLN A 81 -6.73 -9.65 16.64
N ALA A 82 -7.54 -10.02 17.62
CA ALA A 82 -7.57 -9.33 18.90
C ALA A 82 -6.18 -9.34 19.56
N MET A 83 -5.67 -8.17 19.87
CA MET A 83 -4.35 -8.00 20.50
C MET A 83 -4.20 -6.64 21.15
N THR A 84 -3.11 -6.47 21.88
CA THR A 84 -2.71 -5.16 22.39
C THR A 84 -1.60 -4.61 21.52
N MET A 85 -1.82 -3.43 20.95
CA MET A 85 -0.81 -2.76 20.15
C MET A 85 -0.84 -1.24 20.30
N GLY A 86 0.24 -0.60 19.92
CA GLY A 86 0.34 0.86 19.88
C GLY A 86 -0.17 1.41 18.56
N PHE A 87 -0.98 2.44 18.64
CA PHE A 87 -1.44 3.22 17.50
C PHE A 87 -0.88 4.63 17.58
N GLU A 88 -0.41 5.12 16.46
CA GLU A 88 -0.02 6.52 16.32
C GLU A 88 -1.26 7.34 15.96
N ALA A 89 -1.54 8.37 16.73
CA ALA A 89 -2.66 9.27 16.46
C ALA A 89 -2.29 10.27 15.36
N GLU A 90 -3.19 10.45 14.42
CA GLU A 90 -3.02 11.45 13.37
C GLU A 90 -3.00 12.88 13.96
N ASP A 91 -3.84 13.11 14.98
CA ASP A 91 -3.84 14.34 15.79
C ASP A 91 -3.69 13.97 17.28
N PRO A 92 -2.61 14.39 17.96
CA PRO A 92 -2.42 14.10 19.39
C PRO A 92 -3.54 14.60 20.29
N LYS A 93 -4.31 15.59 19.86
CA LYS A 93 -5.43 16.13 20.64
C LYS A 93 -6.55 15.12 20.87
N ILE A 94 -6.72 14.15 20.01
CA ILE A 94 -7.73 13.10 20.19
C ILE A 94 -7.43 12.19 21.37
N LEU A 95 -6.19 12.17 21.86
CA LEU A 95 -5.79 11.40 23.02
C LEU A 95 -6.08 12.09 24.36
N ASP A 96 -6.47 13.36 24.32
CA ASP A 96 -6.78 14.14 25.53
C ASP A 96 -7.97 13.55 26.30
N GLY A 97 -7.82 13.43 27.60
CA GLY A 97 -8.86 12.92 28.49
C GLY A 97 -8.98 11.40 28.52
N LEU A 98 -8.10 10.68 27.84
CA LEU A 98 -8.03 9.21 27.93
C LEU A 98 -7.20 8.78 29.13
N THR A 99 -7.69 7.79 29.84
CA THR A 99 -6.99 7.16 30.97
C THR A 99 -6.87 5.65 30.77
N PRO A 100 -5.78 5.03 31.25
CA PRO A 100 -5.66 3.57 31.21
C PRO A 100 -6.86 2.88 31.87
N GLY A 101 -7.40 1.88 31.19
CA GLY A 101 -8.58 1.13 31.63
C GLY A 101 -9.91 1.64 31.04
N ASP A 102 -9.92 2.76 30.35
CA ASP A 102 -11.12 3.27 29.71
C ASP A 102 -11.55 2.39 28.53
N PRO A 103 -12.82 1.98 28.47
CA PRO A 103 -13.38 1.38 27.27
C PRO A 103 -13.53 2.48 26.20
N VAL A 104 -13.08 2.19 25.00
CA VAL A 104 -13.10 3.14 23.89
C VAL A 104 -13.60 2.51 22.62
N ARG A 105 -14.21 3.31 21.78
CA ARG A 105 -14.44 3.01 20.37
C ARG A 105 -13.53 3.90 19.54
N PHE A 106 -12.73 3.30 18.71
CA PHE A 106 -11.76 4.05 17.91
C PHE A 106 -11.83 3.66 16.45
N THR A 107 -11.45 4.60 15.61
CA THR A 107 -11.36 4.42 14.16
C THR A 107 -9.92 4.52 13.72
N VAL A 108 -9.46 3.51 13.02
CA VAL A 108 -8.12 3.47 12.43
C VAL A 108 -8.22 3.56 10.92
N ARG A 109 -7.23 4.16 10.31
CA ARG A 109 -7.12 4.32 8.86
C ARG A 109 -5.77 3.81 8.38
N GLU A 110 -5.80 3.01 7.34
CA GLU A 110 -4.61 2.54 6.66
C GLU A 110 -4.10 3.59 5.66
N LYS A 111 -2.84 3.99 5.82
CA LYS A 111 -2.12 4.84 4.87
C LYS A 111 -0.83 4.13 4.45
N GLY A 112 -0.85 3.51 3.27
CA GLY A 112 0.27 2.72 2.80
C GLY A 112 0.50 1.49 3.69
N GLU A 113 1.66 1.38 4.29
CA GLU A 113 2.03 0.29 5.20
C GLU A 113 1.77 0.59 6.68
N ARG A 114 1.26 1.77 7.00
CA ARG A 114 1.01 2.21 8.37
C ARG A 114 -0.47 2.38 8.65
N ILE A 115 -0.81 2.17 9.90
CA ILE A 115 -2.15 2.36 10.43
C ILE A 115 -2.12 3.51 11.43
N PHE A 116 -2.99 4.48 11.22
CA PHE A 116 -3.11 5.65 12.08
C PHE A 116 -4.47 5.68 12.76
N LEU A 117 -4.46 6.15 13.99
CA LEU A 117 -5.67 6.42 14.74
C LEU A 117 -6.23 7.80 14.32
N VAL A 118 -7.42 7.81 13.76
CA VAL A 118 -8.06 9.05 13.27
C VAL A 118 -9.10 9.61 14.22
N ALA A 119 -9.75 8.75 14.98
CA ALA A 119 -10.76 9.13 15.96
C ALA A 119 -10.79 8.14 17.12
N ILE A 120 -11.10 8.63 18.29
CA ILE A 120 -11.30 7.81 19.49
C ILE A 120 -12.36 8.46 20.39
N GLU A 121 -13.27 7.65 20.87
CA GLU A 121 -14.34 8.07 21.77
C GLU A 121 -14.41 7.12 22.95
N LYS A 122 -14.71 7.63 24.14
CA LYS A 122 -15.00 6.77 25.28
C LYS A 122 -16.31 6.03 25.01
N ALA A 123 -16.26 4.70 25.05
CA ALA A 123 -17.46 3.89 24.96
C ALA A 123 -18.27 4.09 26.23
N GLN A 124 -19.49 4.55 26.08
CA GLN A 124 -20.41 4.58 27.20
C GLN A 124 -20.80 3.12 27.51
N GLN A 125 -20.43 2.66 28.67
CA GLN A 125 -21.02 1.43 29.17
C GLN A 125 -22.51 1.67 29.40
N PRO A 126 -23.33 0.76 28.93
CA PRO A 126 -24.76 0.80 29.27
C PRO A 126 -25.04 0.64 30.75
#